data_6d55a51c7c56ae3a3828d24d47b1ff73
#
_entry.id   6d55a51c7c56ae3a3828d24d47b1ff73
#
_cell.length_a   1.000
_cell.length_b   1.000
_cell.length_c   1.000
_cell.angle_alpha   90.00
_cell.angle_beta   90.00
_cell.angle_gamma   90.00
#
_symmetry.space_group_name_H-M   'P 1'
#
loop_
_entity.id
_entity.type
_entity.pdbx_description
1 polymer ?
#
loop_
_entity_poly.entity_id
_entity_poly.type
_entity_poly.pdbx_seq_one_letter_code
_entity_poly.pdbx_strand_id
1 'polypeptide(L)'
;QFKNVLENNIKSKYMNDVNGLSMHYLESGKKTKTSELIVLLHGFPELSYSWRKILPVLSEQGFHVIAPDQRGFGSTLGSDLSYTNNLASYSQINLATDIYVLVKKLGYDKVRCIVGHDSGVGPSSWSSLIRPDIFRSLVIMSGPFTGPPILSKKSKNDYISDTDEIDIQLARLEIPRKHYQTYYRTKSANAEIMNCNQGLKSFIRAYYHYKSSDWKDNNPFELNSWDPKELSKMPTYYIM
;
A
#
# COMPACT_ATOMS: atom_id res chain seq x y z
N GLN A 1 -0.87 21.53 -4.35
CA GLN A 1 0.04 21.60 -3.19
C GLN A 1 1.46 21.05 -3.48
N PHE A 2 1.66 20.27 -4.54
CA PHE A 2 2.96 19.66 -4.87
C PHE A 2 3.84 20.47 -5.85
N LYS A 3 3.38 21.62 -6.36
CA LYS A 3 4.06 22.36 -7.44
C LYS A 3 5.53 22.73 -7.18
N ASN A 4 5.95 22.83 -5.93
CA ASN A 4 7.31 23.22 -5.56
C ASN A 4 8.16 22.06 -5.01
N VAL A 5 7.67 20.82 -5.06
CA VAL A 5 8.32 19.64 -4.46
C VAL A 5 8.54 18.52 -5.48
N LEU A 6 7.86 18.59 -6.62
CA LEU A 6 8.00 17.62 -7.71
C LEU A 6 9.07 18.10 -8.71
N GLU A 7 9.83 17.15 -9.22
CA GLU A 7 10.75 17.41 -10.33
C GLU A 7 9.97 17.87 -11.58
N ASN A 8 10.59 18.69 -12.43
CA ASN A 8 9.94 19.39 -13.56
C ASN A 8 9.25 18.47 -14.57
N ASN A 9 9.58 17.18 -14.60
CA ASN A 9 9.01 16.18 -15.50
C ASN A 9 7.89 15.34 -14.88
N ILE A 10 7.50 15.61 -13.61
CA ILE A 10 6.39 14.95 -12.93
C ILE A 10 5.19 15.88 -12.87
N LYS A 11 4.03 15.37 -13.27
CA LYS A 11 2.75 16.07 -13.24
C LYS A 11 1.81 15.43 -12.21
N SER A 12 1.14 16.26 -11.43
CA SER A 12 0.06 15.88 -10.53
C SER A 12 -1.27 16.06 -11.26
N LYS A 13 -2.06 14.99 -11.36
CA LYS A 13 -3.31 14.96 -12.11
C LYS A 13 -4.42 14.25 -11.36
N TYR A 14 -5.65 14.46 -11.82
CA TYR A 14 -6.84 13.75 -11.37
C TYR A 14 -7.53 13.07 -12.56
N MET A 15 -8.10 11.91 -12.30
CA MET A 15 -9.03 11.22 -13.20
C MET A 15 -10.35 11.01 -12.45
N ASN A 16 -11.41 11.62 -12.96
CA ASN A 16 -12.75 11.48 -12.37
C ASN A 16 -13.41 10.16 -12.79
N ASP A 17 -14.39 9.72 -12.00
CA ASP A 17 -15.20 8.52 -12.21
C ASP A 17 -14.37 7.24 -12.35
N VAL A 18 -13.31 7.11 -11.59
CA VAL A 18 -12.53 5.88 -11.49
C VAL A 18 -13.17 4.98 -10.43
N ASN A 19 -14.12 4.15 -10.83
CA ASN A 19 -14.85 3.28 -9.91
C ASN A 19 -15.42 4.03 -8.68
N GLY A 20 -16.07 5.19 -8.95
CA GLY A 20 -16.63 6.08 -7.94
C GLY A 20 -15.66 7.05 -7.28
N LEU A 21 -14.40 7.09 -7.74
CA LEU A 21 -13.36 7.96 -7.21
C LEU A 21 -13.04 9.13 -8.16
N SER A 22 -12.59 10.25 -7.61
CA SER A 22 -11.73 11.21 -8.29
C SER A 22 -10.29 10.88 -7.91
N MET A 23 -9.64 10.05 -8.72
CA MET A 23 -8.34 9.46 -8.40
C MET A 23 -7.21 10.41 -8.76
N HIS A 24 -6.43 10.78 -7.75
CA HIS A 24 -5.18 11.51 -7.92
C HIS A 24 -4.07 10.57 -8.36
N TYR A 25 -3.20 11.04 -9.26
CA TYR A 25 -2.00 10.31 -9.64
C TYR A 25 -0.86 11.25 -10.05
N LEU A 26 0.36 10.80 -9.84
CA LEU A 26 1.55 11.40 -10.43
C LEU A 26 1.83 10.74 -11.78
N GLU A 27 2.28 11.53 -12.73
CA GLU A 27 2.56 11.12 -14.11
C GLU A 27 3.91 11.62 -14.55
N SER A 28 4.68 10.78 -15.24
CA SER A 28 5.87 11.17 -16.00
C SER A 28 5.87 10.51 -17.38
N GLY A 29 6.44 11.19 -18.37
CA GLY A 29 6.31 10.80 -19.76
C GLY A 29 4.97 11.21 -20.37
N LYS A 30 4.68 10.70 -21.56
CA LYS A 30 3.44 11.01 -22.31
C LYS A 30 2.91 9.77 -23.00
N LYS A 31 1.59 9.68 -23.11
CA LYS A 31 0.97 8.74 -24.04
C LYS A 31 1.27 9.14 -25.48
N THR A 32 1.88 8.25 -26.20
CA THR A 32 2.13 8.34 -27.66
C THR A 32 1.55 7.07 -28.33
N LYS A 33 1.70 6.97 -29.65
CA LYS A 33 1.30 5.75 -30.38
C LYS A 33 2.13 4.53 -30.00
N THR A 34 3.36 4.74 -29.52
CA THR A 34 4.34 3.68 -29.23
C THR A 34 4.70 3.55 -27.75
N SER A 35 4.32 4.52 -26.90
CA SER A 35 4.64 4.45 -25.46
C SER A 35 3.83 3.36 -24.75
N GLU A 36 4.50 2.54 -23.99
CA GLU A 36 3.90 1.54 -23.11
C GLU A 36 3.66 2.13 -21.71
N LEU A 37 2.60 1.71 -21.05
CA LEU A 37 2.23 2.17 -19.71
C LEU A 37 2.90 1.32 -18.63
N ILE A 38 3.48 1.99 -17.63
CA ILE A 38 3.89 1.40 -16.35
C ILE A 38 3.04 2.00 -15.23
N VAL A 39 2.55 1.16 -14.32
CA VAL A 39 1.74 1.56 -13.16
C VAL A 39 2.47 1.21 -11.88
N LEU A 40 2.66 2.19 -10.96
CA LEU A 40 3.40 2.04 -9.72
C LEU A 40 2.46 2.22 -8.53
N LEU A 41 2.23 1.16 -7.74
CA LEU A 41 1.34 1.16 -6.58
C LEU A 41 2.15 1.23 -5.29
N HIS A 42 1.88 2.24 -4.48
CA HIS A 42 2.54 2.50 -3.20
C HIS A 42 2.05 1.57 -2.09
N GLY A 43 2.78 1.53 -0.98
CA GLY A 43 2.43 0.81 0.24
C GLY A 43 1.78 1.66 1.32
N PHE A 44 1.79 1.15 2.54
CA PHE A 44 1.34 1.84 3.74
C PHE A 44 2.55 2.20 4.65
N PRO A 45 2.60 3.38 5.21
CA PRO A 45 1.74 4.56 5.08
C PRO A 45 2.22 5.57 4.00
N GLU A 46 2.44 5.07 2.81
CA GLU A 46 3.00 5.82 1.69
C GLU A 46 1.92 6.44 0.79
N LEU A 47 2.38 7.17 -0.24
CA LEU A 47 1.58 7.83 -1.27
C LEU A 47 2.27 7.66 -2.63
N SER A 48 1.61 8.07 -3.70
CA SER A 48 2.21 8.20 -5.04
C SER A 48 3.57 8.92 -5.03
N TYR A 49 3.77 9.81 -4.08
CA TYR A 49 5.00 10.58 -3.90
C TYR A 49 6.24 9.71 -3.61
N SER A 50 6.07 8.50 -3.07
CA SER A 50 7.17 7.55 -2.87
C SER A 50 7.90 7.23 -4.17
N TRP A 51 7.19 7.26 -5.29
CA TRP A 51 7.70 6.95 -6.62
C TRP A 51 8.37 8.12 -7.35
N ARG A 52 8.44 9.31 -6.73
CA ARG A 52 8.93 10.55 -7.37
C ARG A 52 10.32 10.44 -8.01
N LYS A 53 11.20 9.60 -7.48
CA LYS A 53 12.55 9.38 -8.03
C LYS A 53 12.57 8.31 -9.14
N ILE A 54 11.59 7.43 -9.18
CA ILE A 54 11.49 6.34 -10.15
C ILE A 54 10.72 6.77 -11.41
N LEU A 55 9.69 7.59 -11.24
CA LEU A 55 8.87 8.11 -12.33
C LEU A 55 9.70 8.72 -13.48
N PRO A 56 10.65 9.66 -13.22
CA PRO A 56 11.47 10.26 -14.29
C PRO A 56 12.36 9.24 -14.98
N VAL A 57 13.02 8.38 -14.20
CA VAL A 57 13.97 7.38 -14.73
C VAL A 57 13.30 6.45 -15.73
N LEU A 58 12.09 5.95 -15.39
CA LEU A 58 11.35 5.09 -16.31
C LEU A 58 10.83 5.86 -17.53
N SER A 59 10.42 7.12 -17.37
CA SER A 59 9.93 7.93 -18.48
C SER A 59 11.02 8.31 -19.47
N GLU A 60 12.25 8.48 -19.02
CA GLU A 60 13.44 8.70 -19.86
C GLU A 60 13.75 7.48 -20.75
N GLN A 61 13.31 6.28 -20.35
CA GLN A 61 13.38 5.07 -21.18
C GLN A 61 12.22 4.96 -22.18
N GLY A 62 11.40 6.00 -22.33
CA GLY A 62 10.30 6.07 -23.29
C GLY A 62 8.96 5.55 -22.79
N PHE A 63 8.84 5.15 -21.51
CA PHE A 63 7.58 4.72 -20.92
C PHE A 63 6.69 5.90 -20.55
N HIS A 64 5.37 5.69 -20.61
CA HIS A 64 4.42 6.51 -19.89
C HIS A 64 4.23 5.89 -18.50
N VAL A 65 4.51 6.64 -17.46
CA VAL A 65 4.54 6.09 -16.08
C VAL A 65 3.55 6.85 -15.21
N ILE A 66 2.72 6.12 -14.48
CA ILE A 66 1.77 6.67 -13.52
C ILE A 66 1.94 6.04 -12.14
N ALA A 67 1.71 6.83 -11.12
CA ALA A 67 1.62 6.38 -9.73
C ALA A 67 0.37 6.98 -9.09
N PRO A 68 -0.73 6.23 -8.93
CA PRO A 68 -1.93 6.71 -8.26
C PRO A 68 -1.77 6.77 -6.75
N ASP A 69 -2.43 7.74 -6.11
CA ASP A 69 -2.82 7.61 -4.71
C ASP A 69 -4.00 6.62 -4.67
N GLN A 70 -3.79 5.46 -4.06
CA GLN A 70 -4.81 4.40 -4.05
C GLN A 70 -6.04 4.82 -3.23
N ARG A 71 -7.14 4.07 -3.34
CA ARG A 71 -8.39 4.29 -2.58
C ARG A 71 -8.10 4.46 -1.08
N GLY A 72 -8.59 5.55 -0.50
CA GLY A 72 -8.40 5.88 0.92
C GLY A 72 -7.07 6.58 1.24
N PHE A 73 -6.23 6.87 0.23
CA PHE A 73 -4.93 7.50 0.43
C PHE A 73 -4.84 8.87 -0.27
N GLY A 74 -3.99 9.70 0.30
CA GLY A 74 -3.49 10.94 -0.29
C GLY A 74 -4.56 11.90 -0.75
N SER A 75 -4.50 12.27 -2.02
CA SER A 75 -5.39 13.24 -2.63
C SER A 75 -6.53 12.60 -3.45
N THR A 76 -6.66 11.28 -3.44
CA THR A 76 -7.79 10.58 -4.06
C THR A 76 -9.06 10.79 -3.23
N LEU A 77 -10.13 11.22 -3.89
CA LEU A 77 -11.43 11.57 -3.27
C LEU A 77 -12.51 10.55 -3.62
N GLY A 78 -13.59 10.51 -2.82
CA GLY A 78 -14.73 9.63 -3.05
C GLY A 78 -14.67 8.32 -2.27
N SER A 79 -13.61 8.07 -1.50
CA SER A 79 -13.54 6.94 -0.58
C SER A 79 -14.39 7.20 0.65
N ASP A 80 -15.15 6.21 1.10
CA ASP A 80 -15.76 6.26 2.42
C ASP A 80 -14.72 5.92 3.48
N LEU A 81 -14.42 6.87 4.34
CA LEU A 81 -13.42 6.78 5.40
C LEU A 81 -14.04 6.51 6.78
N SER A 82 -15.34 6.22 6.85
CA SER A 82 -16.02 5.88 8.10
C SER A 82 -15.51 4.55 8.65
N TYR A 83 -15.15 4.52 9.93
CA TYR A 83 -14.67 3.31 10.60
C TYR A 83 -15.71 2.17 10.60
N THR A 84 -17.00 2.51 10.58
CA THR A 84 -18.12 1.56 10.64
C THR A 84 -18.62 1.13 9.27
N ASN A 85 -17.96 1.57 8.20
CA ASN A 85 -18.40 1.30 6.85
C ASN A 85 -18.19 -0.16 6.43
N ASN A 86 -18.91 -0.54 5.36
CA ASN A 86 -18.69 -1.82 4.69
C ASN A 86 -17.33 -1.82 3.98
N LEU A 87 -16.45 -2.72 4.40
CA LEU A 87 -15.10 -2.87 3.83
C LEU A 87 -15.08 -3.48 2.42
N ALA A 88 -16.22 -3.83 1.83
CA ALA A 88 -16.28 -4.41 0.48
C ALA A 88 -15.63 -3.52 -0.58
N SER A 89 -15.73 -2.17 -0.43
CA SER A 89 -15.06 -1.21 -1.31
C SER A 89 -13.53 -1.25 -1.23
N TYR A 90 -12.97 -1.84 -0.18
CA TYR A 90 -11.54 -2.04 0.03
C TYR A 90 -11.10 -3.49 -0.20
N SER A 91 -11.98 -4.34 -0.73
CA SER A 91 -11.58 -5.70 -1.14
C SER A 91 -10.51 -5.63 -2.23
N GLN A 92 -9.62 -6.62 -2.27
CA GLN A 92 -8.52 -6.65 -3.24
C GLN A 92 -9.00 -6.60 -4.69
N ILE A 93 -10.14 -7.23 -4.96
CA ILE A 93 -10.79 -7.20 -6.30
C ILE A 93 -11.26 -5.79 -6.63
N ASN A 94 -11.85 -5.07 -5.65
CA ASN A 94 -12.31 -3.71 -5.91
C ASN A 94 -11.14 -2.74 -6.08
N LEU A 95 -10.05 -2.91 -5.32
CA LEU A 95 -8.82 -2.13 -5.50
C LEU A 95 -8.17 -2.41 -6.88
N ALA A 96 -8.16 -3.66 -7.33
CA ALA A 96 -7.73 -4.01 -8.69
C ALA A 96 -8.63 -3.40 -9.76
N THR A 97 -9.94 -3.30 -9.50
CA THR A 97 -10.90 -2.63 -10.39
C THR A 97 -10.63 -1.14 -10.51
N ASP A 98 -10.24 -0.47 -9.42
CA ASP A 98 -9.84 0.95 -9.46
C ASP A 98 -8.70 1.15 -10.47
N ILE A 99 -7.68 0.30 -10.42
CA ILE A 99 -6.52 0.38 -11.32
C ILE A 99 -6.92 0.06 -12.77
N TYR A 100 -7.73 -0.97 -12.97
CA TYR A 100 -8.25 -1.32 -14.29
C TYR A 100 -9.00 -0.13 -14.93
N VAL A 101 -9.92 0.49 -14.19
CA VAL A 101 -10.72 1.62 -14.68
C VAL A 101 -9.82 2.82 -14.98
N LEU A 102 -8.84 3.12 -14.12
CA LEU A 102 -7.87 4.19 -14.37
C LEU A 102 -7.11 3.95 -15.68
N VAL A 103 -6.58 2.74 -15.88
CA VAL A 103 -5.86 2.35 -17.10
C VAL A 103 -6.72 2.53 -18.34
N LYS A 104 -7.99 2.08 -18.29
CA LYS A 104 -8.93 2.23 -19.41
C LYS A 104 -9.28 3.69 -19.70
N LYS A 105 -9.46 4.52 -18.68
CA LYS A 105 -9.72 5.96 -18.83
C LYS A 105 -8.51 6.72 -19.38
N LEU A 106 -7.30 6.27 -19.10
CA LEU A 106 -6.07 6.77 -19.74
C LEU A 106 -5.95 6.32 -21.21
N GLY A 107 -6.86 5.44 -21.66
CA GLY A 107 -6.95 4.97 -23.05
C GLY A 107 -5.92 3.90 -23.38
N TYR A 108 -5.52 3.08 -22.40
CA TYR A 108 -4.64 1.93 -22.64
C TYR A 108 -5.41 0.62 -22.63
N ASP A 109 -5.08 -0.25 -23.60
CA ASP A 109 -5.57 -1.61 -23.65
C ASP A 109 -4.63 -2.60 -22.97
N LYS A 110 -3.36 -2.22 -22.79
CA LYS A 110 -2.34 -3.03 -22.16
C LYS A 110 -1.45 -2.20 -21.25
N VAL A 111 -1.00 -2.79 -20.17
CA VAL A 111 -0.01 -2.27 -19.23
C VAL A 111 1.25 -3.12 -19.38
N ARG A 112 2.38 -2.48 -19.68
CA ARG A 112 3.66 -3.16 -19.82
C ARG A 112 4.06 -3.84 -18.53
N CYS A 113 3.99 -3.08 -17.43
CA CYS A 113 4.33 -3.57 -16.10
C CYS A 113 3.49 -2.87 -15.05
N ILE A 114 2.98 -3.63 -14.09
CA ILE A 114 2.43 -3.12 -12.85
C ILE A 114 3.38 -3.46 -11.71
N VAL A 115 3.70 -2.48 -10.88
CA VAL A 115 4.61 -2.63 -9.74
C VAL A 115 3.82 -2.40 -8.46
N GLY A 116 3.91 -3.31 -7.51
CA GLY A 116 3.31 -3.16 -6.18
C GLY A 116 4.36 -3.21 -5.09
N HIS A 117 4.35 -2.22 -4.20
CA HIS A 117 5.19 -2.17 -3.01
C HIS A 117 4.32 -2.30 -1.76
N ASP A 118 4.73 -3.13 -0.79
CA ASP A 118 4.04 -3.34 0.49
C ASP A 118 2.53 -3.64 0.29
N SER A 119 1.60 -2.82 0.80
CA SER A 119 0.16 -3.02 0.59
C SER A 119 -0.28 -2.91 -0.88
N GLY A 120 0.51 -2.28 -1.74
CA GLY A 120 0.29 -2.24 -3.19
C GLY A 120 0.54 -3.59 -3.88
N VAL A 121 1.18 -4.56 -3.22
CA VAL A 121 1.35 -5.94 -3.75
C VAL A 121 0.00 -6.61 -3.97
N GLY A 122 -0.94 -6.42 -3.07
CA GLY A 122 -2.28 -6.99 -3.20
C GLY A 122 -2.97 -6.59 -4.51
N PRO A 123 -3.32 -5.31 -4.71
CA PRO A 123 -4.03 -4.87 -5.91
C PRO A 123 -3.24 -5.08 -7.20
N SER A 124 -1.89 -4.99 -7.20
CA SER A 124 -1.08 -5.27 -8.40
C SER A 124 -1.13 -6.74 -8.79
N SER A 125 -1.01 -7.63 -7.82
CA SER A 125 -1.07 -9.07 -8.05
C SER A 125 -2.46 -9.53 -8.50
N TRP A 126 -3.52 -9.04 -7.85
CA TRP A 126 -4.90 -9.32 -8.26
C TRP A 126 -5.23 -8.78 -9.66
N SER A 127 -4.73 -7.58 -10.01
CA SER A 127 -4.88 -7.02 -11.36
C SER A 127 -4.28 -7.96 -12.40
N SER A 128 -3.05 -8.43 -12.15
CA SER A 128 -2.32 -9.33 -13.07
C SER A 128 -2.96 -10.71 -13.15
N LEU A 129 -3.48 -11.25 -12.04
CA LEU A 129 -4.13 -12.55 -12.00
C LEU A 129 -5.47 -12.56 -12.73
N ILE A 130 -6.30 -11.52 -12.52
CA ILE A 130 -7.66 -11.44 -13.08
C ILE A 130 -7.63 -10.99 -14.55
N ARG A 131 -6.70 -10.10 -14.92
CA ARG A 131 -6.59 -9.53 -16.25
C ARG A 131 -5.18 -9.65 -16.84
N PRO A 132 -4.65 -10.88 -16.99
CA PRO A 132 -3.34 -11.13 -17.59
C PRO A 132 -3.26 -10.68 -19.07
N ASP A 133 -4.42 -10.52 -19.70
CA ASP A 133 -4.56 -9.95 -21.05
C ASP A 133 -4.19 -8.46 -21.08
N ILE A 134 -4.35 -7.75 -19.98
CA ILE A 134 -4.05 -6.31 -19.84
C ILE A 134 -2.69 -6.09 -19.14
N PHE A 135 -2.51 -6.66 -17.96
CA PHE A 135 -1.30 -6.50 -17.14
C PHE A 135 -0.27 -7.55 -17.50
N ARG A 136 0.69 -7.17 -18.37
CA ARG A 136 1.60 -8.10 -19.06
C ARG A 136 2.75 -8.60 -18.21
N SER A 137 3.17 -7.82 -17.23
CA SER A 137 4.19 -8.23 -16.25
C SER A 137 3.92 -7.56 -14.90
N LEU A 138 4.43 -8.20 -13.85
CA LEU A 138 4.25 -7.82 -12.46
C LEU A 138 5.60 -7.79 -11.76
N VAL A 139 5.83 -6.73 -10.99
CA VAL A 139 6.93 -6.65 -10.01
C VAL A 139 6.31 -6.45 -8.64
N ILE A 140 6.68 -7.28 -7.67
CA ILE A 140 6.28 -7.17 -6.27
C ILE A 140 7.49 -6.90 -5.40
N MET A 141 7.32 -5.99 -4.42
CA MET A 141 8.39 -5.53 -3.55
C MET A 141 7.93 -5.55 -2.08
N SER A 142 8.80 -5.94 -1.19
CA SER A 142 8.63 -5.96 0.28
C SER A 142 7.70 -7.04 0.85
N GLY A 143 7.03 -7.82 0.04
CA GLY A 143 6.19 -8.91 0.52
C GLY A 143 5.79 -9.88 -0.58
N PRO A 144 5.55 -11.14 -0.25
CA PRO A 144 5.05 -12.11 -1.22
C PRO A 144 3.55 -11.90 -1.50
N PHE A 145 3.12 -12.35 -2.67
CA PHE A 145 1.70 -12.56 -2.93
C PHE A 145 1.34 -14.00 -2.54
N THR A 146 0.48 -14.15 -1.55
CA THR A 146 0.08 -15.46 -1.01
C THR A 146 -1.03 -16.15 -1.80
N GLY A 147 -1.50 -15.51 -2.88
CA GLY A 147 -2.61 -16.02 -3.67
C GLY A 147 -3.99 -15.74 -3.06
N PRO A 148 -5.05 -16.29 -3.66
CA PRO A 148 -6.40 -16.22 -3.10
C PRO A 148 -6.48 -17.00 -1.79
N PRO A 149 -7.34 -16.56 -0.85
CA PRO A 149 -7.52 -17.28 0.40
C PRO A 149 -8.05 -18.70 0.14
N ILE A 150 -7.56 -19.66 0.91
CA ILE A 150 -8.06 -21.03 0.85
C ILE A 150 -9.53 -21.02 1.29
N LEU A 151 -10.41 -21.51 0.43
CA LEU A 151 -11.82 -21.68 0.77
C LEU A 151 -11.93 -22.81 1.84
N SER A 152 -11.95 -22.42 3.11
CA SER A 152 -12.18 -23.37 4.18
C SER A 152 -13.67 -23.64 4.34
N LYS A 153 -14.03 -24.92 4.62
CA LYS A 153 -15.40 -25.30 4.99
C LYS A 153 -15.74 -24.92 6.44
N LYS A 154 -14.86 -24.18 7.12
CA LYS A 154 -15.08 -23.76 8.53
C LYS A 154 -16.24 -22.77 8.61
N SER A 155 -17.04 -22.91 9.65
CA SER A 155 -18.19 -22.04 9.91
C SER A 155 -17.73 -20.59 10.22
N LYS A 156 -18.64 -19.61 10.06
CA LYS A 156 -18.36 -18.20 10.36
C LYS A 156 -17.84 -17.93 11.77
N ASN A 157 -18.02 -18.86 12.72
CA ASN A 157 -17.61 -18.72 14.11
C ASN A 157 -16.16 -19.19 14.38
N ASP A 158 -15.49 -19.81 13.40
CA ASP A 158 -14.15 -20.37 13.56
C ASP A 158 -13.03 -19.42 13.06
N TYR A 159 -13.36 -18.19 12.70
CA TYR A 159 -12.39 -17.18 12.26
C TYR A 159 -11.83 -16.34 13.43
N ILE A 160 -11.21 -17.00 14.39
CA ILE A 160 -10.09 -16.35 15.08
C ILE A 160 -8.94 -16.45 14.08
N SER A 161 -8.47 -15.33 13.55
CA SER A 161 -7.31 -15.34 12.68
C SER A 161 -6.07 -15.69 13.52
N ASP A 162 -5.09 -16.35 12.94
CA ASP A 162 -3.81 -16.61 13.63
C ASP A 162 -3.22 -15.32 14.24
N THR A 163 -3.51 -14.18 13.61
CA THR A 163 -3.13 -12.86 14.10
C THR A 163 -3.84 -12.47 15.39
N ASP A 164 -5.12 -12.82 15.55
CA ASP A 164 -5.88 -12.48 16.76
C ASP A 164 -5.41 -13.32 17.96
N GLU A 165 -5.04 -14.58 17.74
CA GLU A 165 -4.47 -15.45 18.79
C GLU A 165 -3.11 -14.94 19.26
N ILE A 166 -2.24 -14.56 18.34
CA ILE A 166 -0.93 -13.95 18.62
C ILE A 166 -1.09 -12.64 19.39
N ASP A 167 -2.04 -11.79 19.04
CA ASP A 167 -2.27 -10.53 19.78
C ASP A 167 -2.74 -10.76 21.21
N ILE A 168 -3.59 -11.78 21.43
CA ILE A 168 -3.99 -12.18 22.80
C ILE A 168 -2.77 -12.61 23.62
N GLN A 169 -1.86 -13.35 23.01
CA GLN A 169 -0.65 -13.83 23.68
C GLN A 169 0.37 -12.69 23.89
N LEU A 170 0.55 -11.81 22.93
CA LEU A 170 1.41 -10.62 23.05
C LEU A 170 0.94 -9.69 24.17
N ALA A 171 -0.37 -9.52 24.33
CA ALA A 171 -0.95 -8.71 25.41
C ALA A 171 -0.73 -9.32 26.83
N ARG A 172 -0.35 -10.59 26.94
CA ARG A 172 -0.06 -11.28 28.21
C ARG A 172 1.42 -11.27 28.59
N LEU A 173 2.28 -10.70 27.75
CA LEU A 173 3.70 -10.55 28.11
C LEU A 173 3.86 -9.60 29.31
N GLU A 174 4.97 -9.71 30.02
CA GLU A 174 5.32 -8.81 31.14
C GLU A 174 5.24 -7.34 30.75
N ILE A 175 5.70 -7.02 29.53
CA ILE A 175 5.42 -5.75 28.88
C ILE A 175 4.43 -6.06 27.75
N PRO A 176 3.14 -5.70 27.91
CA PRO A 176 2.12 -5.98 26.91
C PRO A 176 2.47 -5.39 25.55
N ARG A 177 2.28 -6.18 24.49
CA ARG A 177 2.56 -5.83 23.12
C ARG A 177 1.35 -6.08 22.23
N LYS A 178 1.38 -5.48 21.05
CA LYS A 178 0.37 -5.68 20.00
C LYS A 178 1.02 -5.66 18.62
N HIS A 179 0.58 -6.53 17.73
CA HIS A 179 1.04 -6.51 16.36
C HIS A 179 0.56 -5.22 15.66
N TYR A 180 1.44 -4.56 14.91
CA TYR A 180 1.17 -3.23 14.31
C TYR A 180 -0.08 -3.21 13.41
N GLN A 181 -0.33 -4.27 12.64
CA GLN A 181 -1.51 -4.34 11.78
C GLN A 181 -2.81 -4.37 12.59
N THR A 182 -2.81 -5.05 13.74
CA THR A 182 -3.95 -5.07 14.65
C THR A 182 -4.14 -3.70 15.31
N TYR A 183 -3.07 -3.04 15.70
CA TYR A 183 -3.14 -1.67 16.21
C TYR A 183 -3.78 -0.72 15.18
N TYR A 184 -3.32 -0.73 13.93
CA TYR A 184 -3.85 0.16 12.88
C TYR A 184 -5.31 -0.12 12.51
N ARG A 185 -5.84 -1.30 12.83
CA ARG A 185 -7.28 -1.64 12.67
C ARG A 185 -8.17 -1.09 13.79
N THR A 186 -7.59 -0.59 14.89
CA THR A 186 -8.39 -0.06 16.00
C THR A 186 -9.01 1.29 15.63
N LYS A 187 -10.19 1.56 16.20
CA LYS A 187 -10.91 2.83 16.00
C LYS A 187 -10.09 4.05 16.48
N SER A 188 -9.28 3.87 17.52
CA SER A 188 -8.50 4.95 18.15
C SER A 188 -7.21 5.28 17.39
N ALA A 189 -6.64 4.34 16.64
CA ALA A 189 -5.30 4.46 16.05
C ALA A 189 -5.09 5.77 15.26
N ASN A 190 -6.06 6.14 14.43
CA ASN A 190 -5.95 7.39 13.66
C ASN A 190 -5.88 8.62 14.56
N ALA A 191 -6.76 8.70 15.57
CA ALA A 191 -6.78 9.84 16.48
C ALA A 191 -5.50 9.89 17.34
N GLU A 192 -5.01 8.76 17.80
CA GLU A 192 -3.79 8.65 18.59
C GLU A 192 -2.55 9.09 17.78
N ILE A 193 -2.44 8.66 16.53
CA ILE A 193 -1.33 9.07 15.64
C ILE A 193 -1.41 10.55 15.32
N MET A 194 -2.58 11.05 14.96
CA MET A 194 -2.77 12.47 14.61
C MET A 194 -2.50 13.40 15.77
N ASN A 195 -2.77 12.97 17.00
CA ASN A 195 -2.64 13.79 18.23
C ASN A 195 -1.46 13.33 19.10
N CYS A 196 -0.50 12.56 18.57
CA CYS A 196 0.64 12.11 19.35
C CYS A 196 1.46 13.30 19.90
N ASN A 197 2.02 13.15 21.10
CA ASN A 197 2.71 14.24 21.82
C ASN A 197 3.86 14.87 21.02
N GLN A 198 4.60 14.10 20.24
CA GLN A 198 5.69 14.59 19.40
C GLN A 198 5.23 15.27 18.10
N GLY A 199 3.93 15.24 17.81
CA GLY A 199 3.32 15.72 16.57
C GLY A 199 3.51 14.76 15.39
N LEU A 200 2.53 14.73 14.48
CA LEU A 200 2.47 13.81 13.34
C LEU A 200 3.74 13.80 12.50
N LYS A 201 4.31 14.97 12.21
CA LYS A 201 5.54 15.06 11.40
C LYS A 201 6.70 14.32 12.04
N SER A 202 6.92 14.51 13.34
CA SER A 202 8.00 13.85 14.09
C SER A 202 7.75 12.36 14.20
N PHE A 203 6.50 11.95 14.42
CA PHE A 203 6.10 10.54 14.44
C PHE A 203 6.41 9.85 13.12
N ILE A 204 5.97 10.40 11.98
CA ILE A 204 6.20 9.82 10.65
C ILE A 204 7.70 9.78 10.33
N ARG A 205 8.46 10.83 10.68
CA ARG A 205 9.93 10.81 10.49
C ARG A 205 10.61 9.72 11.29
N ALA A 206 10.24 9.54 12.55
CA ALA A 206 10.78 8.46 13.39
C ALA A 206 10.43 7.10 12.80
N TYR A 207 9.17 6.88 12.42
CA TYR A 207 8.70 5.65 11.80
C TYR A 207 9.54 5.25 10.57
N TYR A 208 9.75 6.18 9.63
CA TYR A 208 10.56 5.90 8.44
C TYR A 208 12.04 5.75 8.75
N HIS A 209 12.57 6.53 9.70
CA HIS A 209 13.99 6.45 10.07
C HIS A 209 14.33 5.09 10.67
N TYR A 210 13.49 4.56 11.57
CA TYR A 210 13.69 3.23 12.14
C TYR A 210 13.68 2.09 11.10
N LYS A 211 13.09 2.31 9.96
CA LYS A 211 13.03 1.34 8.85
C LYS A 211 14.11 1.59 7.79
N SER A 212 14.86 2.67 7.88
CA SER A 212 15.84 3.04 6.86
C SER A 212 17.18 2.36 7.12
N SER A 213 17.99 2.22 6.06
CA SER A 213 19.37 1.77 6.16
C SER A 213 20.28 2.74 6.94
N ASP A 214 19.84 3.98 7.13
CA ASP A 214 20.57 4.98 7.91
C ASP A 214 20.49 4.74 9.42
N TRP A 215 19.53 3.93 9.87
CA TRP A 215 19.40 3.56 11.26
C TRP A 215 20.40 2.44 11.59
N LYS A 216 21.45 2.75 12.36
CA LYS A 216 22.56 1.84 12.69
C LYS A 216 22.12 0.55 13.42
N ASP A 217 20.98 0.59 14.12
CA ASP A 217 20.43 -0.55 14.85
C ASP A 217 19.39 -1.33 14.04
N ASN A 218 19.16 -0.96 12.76
CA ASN A 218 18.30 -1.69 11.84
C ASN A 218 19.05 -2.88 11.23
N ASN A 219 19.36 -3.85 12.10
CA ASN A 219 20.02 -5.08 11.70
C ASN A 219 18.99 -6.20 11.56
N PRO A 220 18.69 -6.68 10.34
CA PRO A 220 17.78 -7.80 10.14
C PRO A 220 18.28 -9.06 10.85
N PHE A 221 17.40 -9.82 11.46
CA PHE A 221 17.68 -11.10 12.07
C PHE A 221 16.51 -12.07 11.81
N GLU A 222 16.78 -13.35 11.87
CA GLU A 222 15.77 -14.40 11.72
C GLU A 222 15.04 -14.63 13.04
N LEU A 223 13.71 -14.82 12.94
CA LEU A 223 12.91 -15.32 14.06
C LEU A 223 12.95 -16.83 14.05
N ASN A 224 13.14 -17.45 15.22
CA ASN A 224 13.15 -18.91 15.34
C ASN A 224 11.75 -19.53 15.26
N SER A 225 10.73 -18.74 15.58
CA SER A 225 9.33 -19.16 15.60
C SER A 225 8.39 -17.96 15.52
N TRP A 226 7.12 -18.24 15.23
CA TRP A 226 6.05 -17.23 15.24
C TRP A 226 5.31 -17.30 16.58
N ASP A 227 6.02 -17.04 17.67
CA ASP A 227 5.47 -16.99 19.03
C ASP A 227 5.71 -15.61 19.69
N PRO A 228 4.98 -15.26 20.76
CA PRO A 228 5.05 -13.93 21.37
C PRO A 228 6.44 -13.55 21.87
N LYS A 229 7.21 -14.51 22.38
CA LYS A 229 8.56 -14.27 22.92
C LYS A 229 9.54 -13.90 21.80
N GLU A 230 9.50 -14.63 20.69
CA GLU A 230 10.32 -14.32 19.53
C GLU A 230 9.87 -13.01 18.86
N LEU A 231 8.56 -12.81 18.71
CA LEU A 231 8.00 -11.59 18.14
C LEU A 231 8.32 -10.35 18.97
N SER A 232 8.40 -10.46 20.30
CA SER A 232 8.76 -9.33 21.17
C SER A 232 10.17 -8.80 20.96
N LYS A 233 11.05 -9.53 20.27
CA LYS A 233 12.39 -9.07 19.85
C LYS A 233 12.33 -8.15 18.65
N MET A 234 11.23 -8.12 17.89
CA MET A 234 11.08 -7.25 16.75
C MET A 234 11.03 -5.78 17.15
N PRO A 235 11.43 -4.88 16.25
CA PRO A 235 11.32 -3.44 16.50
C PRO A 235 9.90 -3.01 16.88
N THR A 236 9.80 -2.02 17.76
CA THR A 236 8.53 -1.53 18.30
C THR A 236 7.56 -0.96 17.26
N TYR A 237 8.00 -0.70 16.04
CA TYR A 237 7.10 -0.33 14.93
C TYR A 237 6.39 -1.52 14.28
N TYR A 238 6.79 -2.75 14.59
CA TYR A 238 6.09 -3.99 14.19
C TYR A 238 5.32 -4.61 15.36
N ILE A 239 5.97 -4.69 16.52
CA ILE A 239 5.38 -5.23 17.77
C ILE A 239 5.39 -4.10 18.79
N MET A 240 4.29 -3.34 18.81
CA MET A 240 4.08 -2.14 19.62
C MET A 240 3.82 -2.44 21.08
#